data_7456504baae278b6e67e03be57c3dc15
#
_entry.id   7456504baae278b6e67e03be57c3dc15
#
_cell.length_a   1.000
_cell.length_b   1.000
_cell.length_c   1.000
_cell.angle_alpha   90.00
_cell.angle_beta   90.00
_cell.angle_gamma   90.00
#
_symmetry.space_group_name_H-M   'P 1'
#
loop_
_entity.id
_entity.type
_entity.pdbx_description
1 polymer ?
#
loop_
_entity_poly.entity_id
_entity_poly.type
_entity_poly.pdbx_seq_one_letter_code
_entity_poly.pdbx_strand_id
1 'polypeptide(L)'
;MIPRDSTEPTTPTRPNSVRAADPSGTAGWSGSVWGWLLVGLPVLFFFGLWRYYAVNVPKWDDHALRAFLYYLDQETTLTGKIYQLFRQHNEHRIVYDRIVTYLDYQLFGKLSYLHLMTIGNLSLLGLLGLFAVVLRRSGQAVWLLAPVAFFLFNLSQ
;
A
#
# COMPACT_ATOMS: atom_id res chain seq x y z
N MET A 1 -40.11 56.63 56.30
CA MET A 1 -40.44 55.37 55.55
C MET A 1 -39.47 55.29 54.40
N ILE A 2 -38.33 54.53 54.59
CA ILE A 2 -37.24 54.42 53.58
C ILE A 2 -37.32 53.05 52.92
N PRO A 3 -37.40 52.94 51.57
CA PRO A 3 -37.40 51.68 50.90
C PRO A 3 -35.97 51.09 50.96
N ARG A 4 -35.86 49.85 51.39
CA ARG A 4 -34.63 49.03 51.23
C ARG A 4 -34.48 48.59 49.80
N ASP A 5 -33.43 49.05 49.19
CA ASP A 5 -32.96 48.57 47.91
C ASP A 5 -32.16 47.26 48.15
N SER A 6 -32.68 46.13 47.71
CA SER A 6 -32.04 44.82 47.81
C SER A 6 -31.40 44.49 46.45
N THR A 7 -30.20 45.03 46.22
CA THR A 7 -29.35 44.58 45.13
C THR A 7 -28.62 43.31 45.56
N GLU A 8 -29.13 42.19 45.15
CA GLU A 8 -28.49 40.88 45.24
C GLU A 8 -27.30 40.80 44.27
N PRO A 9 -26.10 40.44 44.70
CA PRO A 9 -24.95 40.34 43.81
C PRO A 9 -25.09 39.07 42.93
N THR A 10 -25.27 39.28 41.65
CA THR A 10 -25.24 38.18 40.64
C THR A 10 -23.84 37.56 40.60
N THR A 11 -23.75 36.33 41.06
CA THR A 11 -22.55 35.51 40.98
C THR A 11 -22.18 35.29 39.48
N PRO A 12 -20.94 35.61 39.06
CA PRO A 12 -20.56 35.36 37.65
C PRO A 12 -20.53 33.87 37.40
N THR A 13 -21.36 33.42 36.47
CA THR A 13 -21.37 32.07 35.93
C THR A 13 -19.98 31.79 35.34
N ARG A 14 -19.24 30.85 35.90
CA ARG A 14 -17.98 30.34 35.40
C ARG A 14 -18.21 29.86 33.96
N PRO A 15 -17.45 30.35 32.96
CA PRO A 15 -17.56 29.80 31.60
C PRO A 15 -17.18 28.32 31.67
N ASN A 16 -18.05 27.49 31.07
CA ASN A 16 -17.82 26.07 30.86
C ASN A 16 -16.40 25.85 30.34
N SER A 17 -15.56 25.22 31.15
CA SER A 17 -14.25 24.80 30.73
C SER A 17 -14.45 23.89 29.54
N VAL A 18 -14.12 24.38 28.35
CA VAL A 18 -13.96 23.59 27.16
C VAL A 18 -13.00 22.49 27.54
N ARG A 19 -13.53 21.28 27.67
CA ARG A 19 -12.75 20.08 27.97
C ARG A 19 -11.73 19.99 26.85
N ALA A 20 -10.48 20.32 27.13
CA ALA A 20 -9.39 20.13 26.19
C ALA A 20 -9.44 18.68 25.71
N ALA A 21 -9.59 18.51 24.43
CA ALA A 21 -9.53 17.19 23.82
C ALA A 21 -8.19 16.57 24.21
N ASP A 22 -8.25 15.42 24.87
CA ASP A 22 -7.07 14.67 25.30
C ASP A 22 -6.23 14.37 24.05
N PRO A 23 -4.98 14.87 23.93
CA PRO A 23 -4.14 14.64 22.78
C PRO A 23 -3.59 13.20 22.73
N SER A 24 -3.92 12.34 23.70
CA SER A 24 -3.53 10.95 23.73
C SER A 24 -4.43 10.04 22.86
N GLY A 25 -4.80 10.50 21.67
CA GLY A 25 -5.60 9.77 20.67
C GLY A 25 -4.96 8.49 20.13
N THR A 26 -4.22 7.74 20.96
CA THR A 26 -3.71 6.39 20.64
C THR A 26 -4.77 5.29 20.81
N ALA A 27 -5.95 5.63 21.32
CA ALA A 27 -7.00 4.65 21.64
C ALA A 27 -7.65 3.98 20.39
N GLY A 28 -7.52 4.57 19.21
CA GLY A 28 -8.16 4.01 17.99
C GLY A 28 -7.36 2.91 17.30
N TRP A 29 -6.05 2.86 17.48
CA TRP A 29 -5.18 1.93 16.74
C TRP A 29 -4.95 0.59 17.46
N SER A 30 -5.16 0.50 18.77
CA SER A 30 -5.23 -0.78 19.51
C SER A 30 -6.48 -1.58 19.11
N GLY A 31 -6.67 -1.65 17.79
CA GLY A 31 -7.85 -2.13 17.14
C GLY A 31 -8.29 -3.47 17.64
N SER A 32 -9.57 -3.59 17.80
CA SER A 32 -10.29 -4.84 17.98
C SER A 32 -9.62 -5.92 17.13
N VAL A 33 -9.39 -7.09 17.67
CA VAL A 33 -8.92 -8.30 16.94
C VAL A 33 -9.70 -8.48 15.63
N TRP A 34 -10.98 -8.13 15.64
CA TRP A 34 -11.86 -8.14 14.47
C TRP A 34 -11.41 -7.21 13.35
N GLY A 35 -10.88 -6.03 13.68
CA GLY A 35 -10.33 -5.11 12.68
C GLY A 35 -9.13 -5.72 11.95
N TRP A 36 -8.22 -6.36 12.67
CA TRP A 36 -7.07 -7.05 12.08
C TRP A 36 -7.47 -8.30 11.29
N LEU A 37 -8.49 -9.03 11.73
CA LEU A 37 -9.03 -10.17 10.98
C LEU A 37 -9.66 -9.72 9.65
N LEU A 38 -10.42 -8.62 9.65
CA LEU A 38 -11.00 -8.05 8.42
C LEU A 38 -9.93 -7.62 7.42
N VAL A 39 -8.80 -7.10 7.87
CA VAL A 39 -7.67 -6.72 6.99
C VAL A 39 -6.86 -7.93 6.56
N GLY A 40 -6.58 -8.85 7.47
CA GLY A 40 -5.72 -10.00 7.23
C GLY A 40 -6.37 -11.10 6.36
N LEU A 41 -7.68 -11.30 6.50
CA LEU A 41 -8.39 -12.37 5.79
C LEU A 41 -8.23 -12.28 4.26
N PRO A 42 -8.52 -11.13 3.59
CA PRO A 42 -8.35 -11.01 2.14
C PRO A 42 -6.90 -11.19 1.72
N VAL A 43 -5.94 -10.72 2.52
CA VAL A 43 -4.51 -10.88 2.24
C VAL A 43 -4.12 -12.36 2.26
N LEU A 44 -4.48 -13.09 3.34
CA LEU A 44 -4.16 -14.51 3.49
C LEU A 44 -4.85 -15.35 2.42
N PHE A 45 -6.11 -15.04 2.11
CA PHE A 45 -6.86 -15.73 1.05
C PHE A 45 -6.21 -15.53 -0.32
N PHE A 46 -5.86 -14.30 -0.66
CA PHE A 46 -5.17 -13.97 -1.91
C PHE A 46 -3.83 -14.73 -2.03
N PHE A 47 -2.95 -14.64 -1.03
CA PHE A 47 -1.66 -15.32 -1.08
C PHE A 47 -1.78 -16.85 -1.06
N GLY A 48 -2.79 -17.39 -0.37
CA GLY A 48 -3.12 -18.81 -0.39
C GLY A 48 -3.49 -19.29 -1.79
N LEU A 49 -4.41 -18.58 -2.47
CA LEU A 49 -4.79 -18.89 -3.83
C LEU A 49 -3.65 -18.65 -4.82
N TRP A 50 -2.94 -17.54 -4.69
CA TRP A 50 -1.76 -17.28 -5.51
C TRP A 50 -0.74 -18.41 -5.39
N ARG A 51 -0.42 -18.88 -4.18
CA ARG A 51 0.52 -19.99 -3.95
C ARG A 51 0.06 -21.29 -4.60
N TYR A 52 -1.23 -21.52 -4.64
CA TYR A 52 -1.81 -22.74 -5.21
C TYR A 52 -1.88 -22.70 -6.74
N TYR A 53 -2.22 -21.56 -7.33
CA TYR A 53 -2.46 -21.44 -8.77
C TYR A 53 -1.32 -20.80 -9.57
N ALA A 54 -0.34 -20.19 -8.92
CA ALA A 54 0.74 -19.51 -9.62
C ALA A 54 1.61 -20.50 -10.42
N VAL A 55 1.76 -20.23 -11.69
CA VAL A 55 2.58 -21.03 -12.63
C VAL A 55 3.66 -20.16 -13.25
N ASN A 56 4.84 -20.74 -13.50
CA ASN A 56 5.96 -20.03 -14.11
C ASN A 56 5.85 -19.98 -15.64
N VAL A 57 4.76 -19.38 -16.13
CA VAL A 57 4.47 -19.29 -17.57
C VAL A 57 4.20 -17.81 -17.91
N PRO A 58 4.84 -17.28 -18.98
CA PRO A 58 4.55 -15.92 -19.44
C PRO A 58 3.12 -15.84 -19.94
N LYS A 59 2.47 -14.72 -19.63
CA LYS A 59 1.11 -14.44 -20.07
C LYS A 59 1.11 -13.09 -20.82
N TRP A 60 0.46 -13.05 -21.99
CA TRP A 60 0.28 -11.80 -22.76
C TRP A 60 1.61 -11.06 -23.00
N ASP A 61 1.74 -9.86 -22.44
CA ASP A 61 2.88 -8.95 -22.64
C ASP A 61 4.17 -9.41 -21.94
N ASP A 62 4.11 -10.42 -21.05
CA ASP A 62 5.30 -10.95 -20.36
C ASP A 62 6.34 -11.51 -21.34
N HIS A 63 5.91 -11.94 -22.55
CA HIS A 63 6.83 -12.34 -23.60
C HIS A 63 7.79 -11.22 -24.03
N ALA A 64 7.37 -9.97 -23.91
CA ALA A 64 8.21 -8.82 -24.22
C ALA A 64 9.42 -8.66 -23.26
N LEU A 65 9.32 -9.18 -22.03
CA LEU A 65 10.44 -9.17 -21.07
C LEU A 65 11.58 -10.10 -21.52
N ARG A 66 11.27 -11.22 -22.18
CA ARG A 66 12.30 -12.08 -22.80
C ARG A 66 12.99 -11.36 -23.95
N ALA A 67 12.22 -10.74 -24.83
CA ALA A 67 12.77 -9.97 -25.94
C ALA A 67 13.64 -8.81 -25.42
N PHE A 68 13.20 -8.12 -24.36
CA PHE A 68 13.98 -7.09 -23.72
C PHE A 68 15.35 -7.59 -23.22
N LEU A 69 15.40 -8.73 -22.50
CA LEU A 69 16.67 -9.32 -22.05
C LEU A 69 17.58 -9.67 -23.22
N TYR A 70 17.03 -10.24 -24.28
CA TYR A 70 17.80 -10.57 -25.49
C TYR A 70 18.41 -9.32 -26.12
N TYR A 71 17.64 -8.24 -26.32
CA TYR A 71 18.16 -6.99 -26.87
C TYR A 71 19.15 -6.31 -25.94
N LEU A 72 18.92 -6.38 -24.63
CA LEU A 72 19.83 -5.81 -23.63
C LEU A 72 21.20 -6.50 -23.64
N ASP A 73 21.23 -7.81 -23.85
CA ASP A 73 22.47 -8.62 -23.93
C ASP A 73 23.28 -8.31 -25.21
N GLN A 74 22.60 -7.98 -26.30
CA GLN A 74 23.24 -7.57 -27.57
C GLN A 74 23.88 -6.15 -27.49
N GLU A 75 23.46 -5.35 -26.51
CA GLU A 75 23.99 -3.99 -26.38
C GLU A 75 25.36 -3.97 -25.70
N THR A 76 26.36 -3.47 -26.41
CA THR A 76 27.72 -3.35 -25.90
C THR A 76 27.98 -2.02 -25.18
N THR A 77 27.14 -1.01 -25.41
CA THR A 77 27.30 0.33 -24.86
C THR A 77 26.33 0.58 -23.69
N LEU A 78 26.78 1.36 -22.70
CA LEU A 78 25.91 1.78 -21.59
C LEU A 78 24.69 2.57 -22.09
N THR A 79 24.90 3.44 -23.06
CA THR A 79 23.81 4.23 -23.67
C THR A 79 22.76 3.33 -24.32
N GLY A 80 23.19 2.30 -25.07
CA GLY A 80 22.29 1.32 -25.65
C GLY A 80 21.49 0.55 -24.58
N LYS A 81 22.15 0.13 -23.49
CA LYS A 81 21.46 -0.55 -22.37
C LYS A 81 20.43 0.36 -21.69
N ILE A 82 20.76 1.62 -21.45
CA ILE A 82 19.80 2.59 -20.92
C ILE A 82 18.64 2.80 -21.90
N TYR A 83 18.92 2.90 -23.21
CA TYR A 83 17.87 3.00 -24.21
C TYR A 83 16.90 1.82 -24.15
N GLN A 84 17.40 0.57 -24.05
CA GLN A 84 16.54 -0.62 -23.95
C GLN A 84 15.66 -0.61 -22.70
N LEU A 85 16.17 -0.12 -21.56
CA LEU A 85 15.38 0.04 -20.33
C LEU A 85 14.21 1.01 -20.51
N PHE A 86 14.43 2.15 -21.18
CA PHE A 86 13.46 3.22 -21.35
C PHE A 86 12.67 3.14 -22.67
N ARG A 87 13.00 2.19 -23.54
CA ARG A 87 12.30 1.99 -24.82
C ARG A 87 10.81 1.77 -24.58
N GLN A 88 9.99 2.46 -25.36
CA GLN A 88 8.54 2.32 -25.32
C GLN A 88 8.12 0.89 -25.66
N HIS A 89 7.13 0.37 -24.94
CA HIS A 89 6.47 -0.88 -25.24
C HIS A 89 4.98 -0.57 -25.46
N ASN A 90 4.52 -0.78 -26.69
CA ASN A 90 3.18 -0.35 -27.12
C ASN A 90 2.94 1.13 -26.75
N GLU A 91 1.89 1.43 -26.00
CA GLU A 91 1.54 2.78 -25.54
C GLU A 91 2.18 3.15 -24.18
N HIS A 92 2.88 2.21 -23.53
CA HIS A 92 3.38 2.36 -22.16
C HIS A 92 4.89 2.23 -22.05
N ARG A 93 5.46 2.79 -20.99
CA ARG A 93 6.85 2.57 -20.59
C ARG A 93 6.89 1.70 -19.34
N ILE A 94 7.27 0.46 -19.50
CA ILE A 94 7.36 -0.56 -18.45
C ILE A 94 8.76 -0.61 -17.81
N VAL A 95 9.30 0.55 -17.42
CA VAL A 95 10.68 0.66 -16.91
C VAL A 95 10.87 -0.16 -15.64
N TYR A 96 9.89 -0.12 -14.72
CA TYR A 96 9.95 -0.86 -13.47
C TYR A 96 10.06 -2.37 -13.73
N ASP A 97 9.19 -2.92 -14.56
CA ASP A 97 9.17 -4.35 -14.86
C ASP A 97 10.47 -4.80 -15.53
N ARG A 98 11.06 -3.97 -16.41
CA ARG A 98 12.35 -4.23 -17.04
C ARG A 98 13.50 -4.22 -16.04
N ILE A 99 13.53 -3.26 -15.09
CA ILE A 99 14.54 -3.22 -14.04
C ILE A 99 14.45 -4.46 -13.17
N VAL A 100 13.25 -4.83 -12.70
CA VAL A 100 13.03 -6.02 -11.88
C VAL A 100 13.43 -7.28 -12.64
N THR A 101 13.02 -7.40 -13.92
CA THR A 101 13.39 -8.51 -14.81
C THR A 101 14.91 -8.63 -14.97
N TYR A 102 15.59 -7.51 -15.20
CA TYR A 102 17.05 -7.49 -15.34
C TYR A 102 17.74 -7.92 -14.04
N LEU A 103 17.28 -7.41 -12.90
CA LEU A 103 17.85 -7.80 -11.59
C LEU A 103 17.61 -9.28 -11.28
N ASP A 104 16.40 -9.81 -11.56
CA ASP A 104 16.09 -11.24 -11.40
C ASP A 104 17.03 -12.09 -12.27
N TYR A 105 17.22 -11.72 -13.53
CA TYR A 105 18.12 -12.42 -14.43
C TYR A 105 19.58 -12.37 -13.96
N GLN A 106 20.06 -11.22 -13.47
CA GLN A 106 21.44 -11.08 -12.97
C GLN A 106 21.68 -11.90 -11.70
N LEU A 107 20.67 -12.00 -10.82
CA LEU A 107 20.80 -12.71 -9.56
C LEU A 107 20.68 -14.24 -9.72
N PHE A 108 19.81 -14.70 -10.60
CA PHE A 108 19.46 -16.12 -10.71
C PHE A 108 19.89 -16.78 -12.03
N GLY A 109 20.44 -16.03 -12.98
CA GLY A 109 20.87 -16.52 -14.29
C GLY A 109 19.72 -17.00 -15.21
N LYS A 110 18.47 -16.80 -14.80
CA LYS A 110 17.26 -17.18 -15.53
C LYS A 110 16.10 -16.26 -15.20
N LEU A 111 15.24 -16.03 -16.17
CA LEU A 111 13.99 -15.29 -15.93
C LEU A 111 12.95 -16.20 -15.27
N SER A 112 12.43 -15.78 -14.12
CA SER A 112 11.36 -16.47 -13.40
C SER A 112 10.15 -15.56 -13.24
N TYR A 113 9.06 -15.90 -13.93
CA TYR A 113 7.80 -15.15 -13.77
C TYR A 113 7.21 -15.27 -12.36
N LEU A 114 7.47 -16.38 -11.66
CA LEU A 114 7.08 -16.52 -10.27
C LEU A 114 7.80 -15.50 -9.37
N HIS A 115 9.08 -15.21 -9.62
CA HIS A 115 9.80 -14.16 -8.88
C HIS A 115 9.18 -12.78 -9.16
N LEU A 116 8.92 -12.48 -10.43
CA LEU A 116 8.30 -11.20 -10.81
C LEU A 116 6.92 -11.03 -10.17
N MET A 117 6.07 -12.05 -10.24
CA MET A 117 4.77 -12.06 -9.55
C MET A 117 4.93 -11.90 -8.03
N THR A 118 5.92 -12.57 -7.42
CA THR A 118 6.19 -12.43 -5.98
C THR A 118 6.53 -11.00 -5.63
N ILE A 119 7.42 -10.36 -6.38
CA ILE A 119 7.83 -8.97 -6.15
C ILE A 119 6.63 -8.03 -6.32
N GLY A 120 5.84 -8.21 -7.37
CA GLY A 120 4.61 -7.45 -7.59
C GLY A 120 3.62 -7.59 -6.42
N ASN A 121 3.35 -8.82 -5.98
CA ASN A 121 2.44 -9.09 -4.88
C ASN A 121 2.96 -8.56 -3.53
N LEU A 122 4.28 -8.62 -3.29
CA LEU A 122 4.89 -8.00 -2.10
C LEU A 122 4.78 -6.47 -2.13
N SER A 123 4.80 -5.85 -3.30
CA SER A 123 4.57 -4.41 -3.45
C SER A 123 3.17 -4.00 -3.00
N LEU A 124 2.15 -4.85 -3.18
CA LEU A 124 0.79 -4.63 -2.65
C LEU A 124 0.77 -4.60 -1.12
N LEU A 125 1.56 -5.48 -0.46
CA LEU A 125 1.73 -5.42 1.00
C LEU A 125 2.41 -4.12 1.44
N GLY A 126 3.43 -3.67 0.70
CA GLY A 126 4.07 -2.37 0.93
C GLY A 126 3.08 -1.21 0.84
N LEU A 127 2.22 -1.23 -0.17
CA LEU A 127 1.16 -0.23 -0.35
C LEU A 127 0.12 -0.28 0.78
N LEU A 128 -0.34 -1.47 1.18
CA LEU A 128 -1.23 -1.63 2.32
C LEU A 128 -0.58 -1.10 3.61
N GLY A 129 0.73 -1.40 3.82
CA GLY A 129 1.52 -0.88 4.93
C GLY A 129 1.59 0.66 4.94
N LEU A 130 1.75 1.28 3.77
CA LEU A 130 1.74 2.73 3.62
C LEU A 130 0.37 3.31 4.07
N PHE A 131 -0.73 2.74 3.60
CA PHE A 131 -2.07 3.14 4.05
C PHE A 131 -2.25 2.95 5.56
N ALA A 132 -1.71 1.86 6.12
CA ALA A 132 -1.73 1.62 7.57
C ALA A 132 -1.00 2.73 8.34
N VAL A 133 0.17 3.15 7.87
CA VAL A 133 0.93 4.26 8.49
C VAL A 133 0.15 5.56 8.42
N VAL A 134 -0.46 5.88 7.28
CA VAL A 134 -1.25 7.10 7.11
C VAL A 134 -2.46 7.11 8.04
N LEU A 135 -3.23 6.02 8.08
CA LEU A 135 -4.40 5.90 8.96
C LEU A 135 -4.01 5.97 10.44
N ARG A 136 -2.90 5.33 10.82
CA ARG A 136 -2.38 5.41 12.17
C ARG A 136 -2.03 6.85 12.57
N ARG A 137 -1.34 7.58 11.70
CA ARG A 137 -0.98 8.99 11.95
C ARG A 137 -2.21 9.90 12.03
N SER A 138 -3.28 9.54 11.34
CA SER A 138 -4.55 10.27 11.38
C SER A 138 -5.46 9.86 12.56
N GLY A 139 -4.98 8.98 13.48
CA GLY A 139 -5.77 8.51 14.62
C GLY A 139 -6.99 7.66 14.24
N GLN A 140 -7.04 7.15 13.01
CA GLN A 140 -8.17 6.39 12.50
C GLN A 140 -8.12 4.91 12.92
N ALA A 141 -9.29 4.27 12.97
CA ALA A 141 -9.40 2.87 13.37
C ALA A 141 -8.86 1.92 12.29
N VAL A 142 -8.21 0.82 12.72
CA VAL A 142 -7.58 -0.19 11.83
C VAL A 142 -8.57 -0.83 10.85
N TRP A 143 -9.83 -0.99 11.22
CA TRP A 143 -10.84 -1.62 10.36
C TRP A 143 -11.10 -0.83 9.06
N LEU A 144 -10.76 0.48 9.01
CA LEU A 144 -10.81 1.27 7.79
C LEU A 144 -9.81 0.83 6.72
N LEU A 145 -8.82 0.00 7.07
CA LEU A 145 -7.96 -0.67 6.10
C LEU A 145 -8.66 -1.83 5.37
N ALA A 146 -9.74 -2.37 5.92
CA ALA A 146 -10.41 -3.53 5.34
C ALA A 146 -10.88 -3.30 3.89
N PRO A 147 -11.57 -2.20 3.54
CA PRO A 147 -11.92 -1.92 2.15
C PRO A 147 -10.69 -1.84 1.24
N VAL A 148 -9.59 -1.22 1.72
CA VAL A 148 -8.34 -1.11 0.98
C VAL A 148 -7.73 -2.50 0.75
N ALA A 149 -7.69 -3.35 1.78
CA ALA A 149 -7.19 -4.71 1.67
C ALA A 149 -8.04 -5.53 0.69
N PHE A 150 -9.37 -5.48 0.76
CA PHE A 150 -10.26 -6.14 -0.19
C PHE A 150 -10.05 -5.66 -1.62
N PHE A 151 -9.80 -4.37 -1.82
CA PHE A 151 -9.57 -3.81 -3.14
C PHE A 151 -8.21 -4.20 -3.71
N LEU A 152 -7.15 -4.17 -2.90
CA LEU A 152 -5.79 -4.53 -3.33
C LEU A 152 -5.62 -6.03 -3.54
N PHE A 153 -6.26 -6.88 -2.73
CA PHE A 153 -6.07 -8.33 -2.75
C PHE A 153 -7.31 -9.04 -3.32
N ASN A 154 -7.84 -8.53 -4.43
CA ASN A 154 -8.89 -9.22 -5.18
C ASN A 154 -8.28 -10.15 -6.26
N LEU A 155 -9.09 -11.09 -6.75
CA LEU A 155 -8.65 -12.10 -7.73
C LEU A 155 -8.77 -11.64 -9.20
N SER A 156 -9.12 -10.40 -9.45
CA SER A 156 -9.25 -9.84 -10.80
C SER A 156 -7.97 -9.21 -11.34
N GLN A 157 -6.86 -9.35 -10.62
CA GLN A 157 -5.55 -8.86 -11.01
C GLN A 157 -4.79 -9.84 -11.90
#